data_9491317709f4b2e128c762118f98cb0c
#
_entry.id   9491317709f4b2e128c762118f98cb0c
#
_cell.length_a   1.000
_cell.length_b   1.000
_cell.length_c   1.000
_cell.angle_alpha   90.00
_cell.angle_beta   90.00
_cell.angle_gamma   90.00
#
_symmetry.space_group_name_H-M   'P 1'
#
loop_
_entity.id
_entity.type
_entity.pdbx_description
1 polymer ?
#
loop_
_entity_poly.entity_id
_entity_poly.type
_entity_poly.pdbx_seq_one_letter_code
_entity_poly.pdbx_strand_id
1 'polypeptide(L)'
;MIDSHCHLDHEPLYSNINDVIKRSKENGLKKILTISTNSKSFENIKEIINLDEIIYGSIGIHPHESSIDKMDRKFIVENANKYKKIIGVGETGLDFYYENSHKDDQIKSFETHIEASIELKYPLIVHSRSAERETFDILNKYKNSDIKILMHCFTGSKEFAKKMMTLNSYFSASGIITFKNSIDLQETFKMIENDKILIETDSPFLAPIPMRGKKNEPSFIKYTLEKLSELKSLTFDELENITNNNFERLFFQK
;
A
#
# COMPACT_ATOMS: atom_id res chain seq x y z
N MET A 1 0.32 15.99 -3.25
CA MET A 1 0.44 14.71 -2.49
C MET A 1 0.06 13.52 -3.37
N ILE A 2 0.50 12.31 -3.01
CA ILE A 2 0.09 11.04 -3.64
C ILE A 2 -0.37 10.09 -2.54
N ASP A 3 -1.56 9.48 -2.69
CA ASP A 3 -2.05 8.42 -1.82
C ASP A 3 -1.62 7.07 -2.39
N SER A 4 -0.67 6.40 -1.73
CA SER A 4 -0.08 5.17 -2.24
C SER A 4 -0.89 3.91 -1.94
N HIS A 5 -2.00 4.02 -1.18
CA HIS A 5 -2.86 2.88 -0.85
C HIS A 5 -4.21 3.34 -0.30
N CYS A 6 -5.28 3.03 -1.01
CA CYS A 6 -6.66 3.19 -0.54
C CYS A 6 -7.59 2.19 -1.23
N HIS A 7 -8.82 2.03 -0.72
CA HIS A 7 -9.82 1.11 -1.25
C HIS A 7 -11.04 1.90 -1.76
N LEU A 8 -10.92 2.49 -2.96
CA LEU A 8 -12.01 3.27 -3.56
C LEU A 8 -13.23 2.42 -3.93
N ASP A 9 -13.06 1.10 -4.03
CA ASP A 9 -14.15 0.13 -4.27
C ASP A 9 -14.91 -0.27 -3.00
N HIS A 10 -14.50 0.24 -1.82
CA HIS A 10 -15.18 0.00 -0.55
C HIS A 10 -16.17 1.12 -0.20
N GLU A 11 -17.29 0.74 0.46
CA GLU A 11 -18.26 1.70 0.99
C GLU A 11 -17.72 2.46 2.22
N PRO A 12 -18.03 3.72 2.37
CA PRO A 12 -18.90 4.54 1.53
C PRO A 12 -18.21 5.28 0.38
N LEU A 13 -16.93 4.99 0.10
CA LEU A 13 -16.18 5.71 -0.95
C LEU A 13 -16.73 5.39 -2.34
N TYR A 14 -17.04 4.11 -2.59
CA TYR A 14 -17.54 3.66 -3.89
C TYR A 14 -18.84 4.33 -4.30
N SER A 15 -19.83 4.38 -3.39
CA SER A 15 -21.12 5.06 -3.65
C SER A 15 -20.98 6.56 -3.88
N ASN A 16 -19.88 7.19 -3.42
CA ASN A 16 -19.65 8.63 -3.50
C ASN A 16 -18.38 8.97 -4.28
N ILE A 17 -17.95 8.09 -5.20
CA ILE A 17 -16.61 8.14 -5.79
C ILE A 17 -16.29 9.45 -6.50
N ASN A 18 -17.25 10.04 -7.22
CA ASN A 18 -17.04 11.31 -7.92
C ASN A 18 -16.76 12.46 -6.94
N ASP A 19 -17.46 12.51 -5.82
CA ASP A 19 -17.25 13.51 -4.79
C ASP A 19 -15.93 13.27 -4.04
N VAL A 20 -15.55 12.01 -3.82
CA VAL A 20 -14.24 11.63 -3.24
C VAL A 20 -13.11 12.09 -4.15
N ILE A 21 -13.18 11.83 -5.45
CA ILE A 21 -12.18 12.28 -6.43
C ILE A 21 -12.10 13.81 -6.45
N LYS A 22 -13.24 14.51 -6.47
CA LYS A 22 -13.29 15.97 -6.46
C LYS A 22 -12.59 16.53 -5.22
N ARG A 23 -12.96 16.07 -4.01
CA ARG A 23 -12.32 16.52 -2.76
C ARG A 23 -10.83 16.18 -2.73
N SER A 24 -10.42 15.05 -3.29
CA SER A 24 -9.00 14.67 -3.37
C SER A 24 -8.22 15.69 -4.20
N LYS A 25 -8.72 16.06 -5.38
CA LYS A 25 -8.09 17.07 -6.25
C LYS A 25 -8.08 18.46 -5.61
N GLU A 26 -9.16 18.88 -4.98
CA GLU A 26 -9.26 20.15 -4.23
C GLU A 26 -8.25 20.22 -3.06
N ASN A 27 -7.88 19.08 -2.47
CA ASN A 27 -6.85 18.97 -1.43
C ASN A 27 -5.43 18.69 -1.97
N GLY A 28 -5.21 18.83 -3.29
CA GLY A 28 -3.90 18.77 -3.91
C GLY A 28 -3.34 17.37 -4.17
N LEU A 29 -4.19 16.32 -4.17
CA LEU A 29 -3.73 14.99 -4.59
C LEU A 29 -3.47 14.98 -6.10
N LYS A 30 -2.31 14.44 -6.46
CA LYS A 30 -1.84 14.30 -7.85
C LYS A 30 -2.03 12.89 -8.38
N LYS A 31 -1.98 11.87 -7.49
CA LYS A 31 -2.22 10.46 -7.81
C LYS A 31 -2.86 9.75 -6.62
N ILE A 32 -3.63 8.72 -6.94
CA ILE A 32 -4.28 7.82 -5.99
C ILE A 32 -4.08 6.39 -6.51
N LEU A 33 -3.53 5.51 -5.67
CA LEU A 33 -3.43 4.09 -5.97
C LEU A 33 -4.54 3.35 -5.22
N THR A 34 -5.55 2.88 -5.96
CA THR A 34 -6.63 2.05 -5.41
C THR A 34 -6.28 0.57 -5.50
N ILE A 35 -6.58 -0.18 -4.45
CA ILE A 35 -5.99 -1.48 -4.18
C ILE A 35 -7.01 -2.61 -4.33
N SER A 36 -6.65 -3.62 -5.12
CA SER A 36 -7.41 -4.87 -5.24
C SER A 36 -7.14 -5.79 -4.06
N THR A 37 -8.21 -6.37 -3.51
CA THR A 37 -8.14 -7.33 -2.40
C THR A 37 -8.60 -8.73 -2.79
N ASN A 38 -9.36 -8.86 -3.87
CA ASN A 38 -9.87 -10.13 -4.42
C ASN A 38 -10.33 -9.94 -5.87
N SER A 39 -10.77 -11.01 -6.53
CA SER A 39 -11.21 -10.99 -7.94
C SER A 39 -12.36 -10.04 -8.19
N LYS A 40 -13.32 -9.94 -7.27
CA LYS A 40 -14.46 -9.01 -7.39
C LYS A 40 -14.01 -7.56 -7.23
N SER A 41 -13.13 -7.29 -6.26
CA SER A 41 -12.50 -5.99 -6.08
C SER A 41 -11.76 -5.56 -7.35
N PHE A 42 -11.00 -6.47 -7.96
CA PHE A 42 -10.29 -6.18 -9.20
C PHE A 42 -11.23 -5.80 -10.35
N GLU A 43 -12.41 -6.42 -10.47
CA GLU A 43 -13.41 -6.01 -11.47
C GLU A 43 -13.83 -4.55 -11.27
N ASN A 44 -14.10 -4.12 -10.02
CA ASN A 44 -14.41 -2.73 -9.70
C ASN A 44 -13.23 -1.79 -10.00
N ILE A 45 -12.00 -2.20 -9.65
CA ILE A 45 -10.79 -1.41 -9.92
C ILE A 45 -10.63 -1.10 -11.41
N LYS A 46 -10.92 -2.05 -12.30
CA LYS A 46 -10.85 -1.83 -13.75
C LYS A 46 -11.78 -0.71 -14.24
N GLU A 47 -12.90 -0.50 -13.58
CA GLU A 47 -13.82 0.60 -13.87
C GLU A 47 -13.32 1.91 -13.23
N ILE A 48 -12.94 1.85 -11.95
CA ILE A 48 -12.52 3.00 -11.14
C ILE A 48 -11.31 3.73 -11.76
N ILE A 49 -10.31 3.01 -12.24
CA ILE A 49 -9.09 3.60 -12.85
C ILE A 49 -9.38 4.43 -14.12
N ASN A 50 -10.55 4.26 -14.72
CA ASN A 50 -10.97 5.01 -15.90
C ASN A 50 -11.78 6.28 -15.57
N LEU A 51 -12.18 6.49 -14.30
CA LEU A 51 -13.00 7.63 -13.91
C LEU A 51 -12.21 8.95 -13.89
N ASP A 52 -10.94 8.92 -13.57
CA ASP A 52 -10.08 10.13 -13.57
C ASP A 52 -8.62 9.76 -13.86
N GLU A 53 -7.88 10.73 -14.41
CA GLU A 53 -6.47 10.55 -14.79
C GLU A 53 -5.54 10.29 -13.60
N ILE A 54 -5.88 10.82 -12.42
CA ILE A 54 -5.07 10.67 -11.21
C ILE A 54 -5.18 9.28 -10.56
N ILE A 55 -6.12 8.43 -10.99
CA ILE A 55 -6.37 7.11 -10.37
C ILE A 55 -5.58 6.03 -11.08
N TYR A 56 -4.85 5.25 -10.30
CA TYR A 56 -4.13 4.03 -10.68
C TYR A 56 -4.65 2.87 -9.84
N GLY A 57 -4.36 1.65 -10.24
CA GLY A 57 -4.82 0.45 -9.55
C GLY A 57 -3.73 -0.59 -9.34
N SER A 58 -4.02 -1.55 -8.50
CA SER A 58 -3.24 -2.77 -8.33
C SER A 58 -4.04 -4.01 -8.71
N ILE A 59 -3.38 -5.16 -8.75
CA ILE A 59 -3.99 -6.48 -8.92
C ILE A 59 -3.44 -7.45 -7.88
N GLY A 60 -4.30 -8.06 -7.07
CA GLY A 60 -3.86 -9.02 -6.07
C GLY A 60 -4.98 -9.57 -5.20
N ILE A 61 -4.61 -10.54 -4.36
CA ILE A 61 -5.47 -11.20 -3.37
C ILE A 61 -4.92 -10.92 -1.98
N HIS A 62 -5.72 -10.23 -1.18
CA HIS A 62 -5.42 -9.99 0.23
C HIS A 62 -5.32 -11.31 1.01
N PRO A 63 -4.44 -11.43 2.02
CA PRO A 63 -4.31 -12.67 2.79
C PRO A 63 -5.62 -13.21 3.36
N HIS A 64 -6.56 -12.36 3.73
CA HIS A 64 -7.86 -12.80 4.24
C HIS A 64 -8.72 -13.55 3.21
N GLU A 65 -8.49 -13.33 1.92
CA GLU A 65 -9.27 -13.89 0.82
C GLU A 65 -8.60 -15.16 0.22
N SER A 66 -7.35 -15.44 0.56
CA SER A 66 -6.51 -16.42 -0.12
C SER A 66 -6.98 -17.89 -0.03
N SER A 67 -7.87 -18.25 0.93
CA SER A 67 -8.47 -19.59 0.99
C SER A 67 -9.67 -19.74 0.05
N ILE A 68 -10.37 -18.65 -0.27
CA ILE A 68 -11.64 -18.67 -1.01
C ILE A 68 -11.50 -18.10 -2.43
N ASP A 69 -10.48 -17.27 -2.68
CA ASP A 69 -10.24 -16.67 -3.99
C ASP A 69 -8.78 -16.83 -4.39
N LYS A 70 -8.53 -17.04 -5.68
CA LYS A 70 -7.19 -17.32 -6.20
C LYS A 70 -6.98 -16.64 -7.54
N MET A 71 -5.86 -15.95 -7.65
CA MET A 71 -5.31 -15.49 -8.93
C MET A 71 -4.01 -16.24 -9.19
N ASP A 72 -3.93 -16.97 -10.29
CA ASP A 72 -2.65 -17.55 -10.70
C ASP A 72 -1.73 -16.48 -11.32
N ARG A 73 -0.44 -16.79 -11.42
CA ARG A 73 0.56 -15.87 -11.97
C ARG A 73 0.20 -15.39 -13.38
N LYS A 74 -0.29 -16.30 -14.24
CA LYS A 74 -0.65 -15.99 -15.61
C LYS A 74 -1.78 -14.96 -15.66
N PHE A 75 -2.82 -15.14 -14.85
CA PHE A 75 -3.93 -14.19 -14.75
C PHE A 75 -3.45 -12.80 -14.30
N ILE A 76 -2.60 -12.73 -13.27
CA ILE A 76 -2.04 -11.47 -12.78
C ILE A 76 -1.26 -10.76 -13.88
N VAL A 77 -0.34 -11.48 -14.55
CA VAL A 77 0.54 -10.92 -15.59
C VAL A 77 -0.26 -10.44 -16.81
N GLU A 78 -1.20 -11.24 -17.31
CA GLU A 78 -2.03 -10.89 -18.47
C GLU A 78 -2.88 -9.65 -18.19
N ASN A 79 -3.53 -9.57 -17.01
CA ASN A 79 -4.37 -8.45 -16.66
C ASN A 79 -3.57 -7.17 -16.36
N ALA A 80 -2.44 -7.27 -15.66
CA ALA A 80 -1.57 -6.12 -15.43
C ALA A 80 -1.04 -5.52 -16.74
N ASN A 81 -0.68 -6.36 -17.72
CA ASN A 81 -0.24 -5.90 -19.04
C ASN A 81 -1.39 -5.29 -19.87
N LYS A 82 -2.61 -5.78 -19.69
CA LYS A 82 -3.79 -5.30 -20.44
C LYS A 82 -4.23 -3.90 -19.98
N TYR A 83 -4.15 -3.60 -18.69
CA TYR A 83 -4.64 -2.34 -18.11
C TYR A 83 -3.47 -1.46 -17.69
N LYS A 84 -3.09 -0.47 -18.54
CA LYS A 84 -1.90 0.39 -18.34
C LYS A 84 -1.86 1.17 -17.03
N LYS A 85 -3.01 1.37 -16.38
CA LYS A 85 -3.11 2.02 -15.07
C LYS A 85 -3.01 1.06 -13.89
N ILE A 86 -2.88 -0.25 -14.14
CA ILE A 86 -2.45 -1.21 -13.13
C ILE A 86 -0.93 -1.12 -13.04
N ILE A 87 -0.43 -0.67 -11.89
CA ILE A 87 0.98 -0.33 -11.70
C ILE A 87 1.66 -1.08 -10.54
N GLY A 88 0.93 -1.94 -9.84
CA GLY A 88 1.43 -2.74 -8.72
C GLY A 88 0.77 -4.10 -8.62
N VAL A 89 1.45 -5.06 -8.02
CA VAL A 89 0.95 -6.39 -7.68
C VAL A 89 0.64 -6.43 -6.18
N GLY A 90 -0.60 -6.71 -5.84
CA GLY A 90 -1.08 -6.70 -4.46
C GLY A 90 -2.45 -5.98 -4.36
N GLU A 91 -3.00 -5.90 -3.18
CA GLU A 91 -2.38 -6.24 -1.90
C GLU A 91 -2.27 -7.76 -1.72
N THR A 92 -1.15 -8.20 -1.18
CA THR A 92 -0.87 -9.59 -0.89
C THR A 92 0.04 -9.68 0.35
N GLY A 93 0.28 -10.86 0.88
CA GLY A 93 1.15 -11.04 2.03
C GLY A 93 0.56 -11.95 3.08
N LEU A 94 0.83 -11.66 4.37
CA LEU A 94 0.48 -12.54 5.48
C LEU A 94 -0.24 -11.77 6.61
N ASP A 95 -1.36 -12.31 7.08
CA ASP A 95 -2.07 -11.87 8.29
C ASP A 95 -2.35 -13.08 9.19
N PHE A 96 -1.54 -13.23 10.23
CA PHE A 96 -1.70 -14.30 11.21
C PHE A 96 -2.40 -13.82 12.50
N TYR A 97 -2.89 -12.60 12.49
CA TYR A 97 -3.72 -12.07 13.58
C TYR A 97 -5.19 -12.45 13.41
N TYR A 98 -5.72 -12.34 12.18
CA TYR A 98 -7.05 -12.80 11.82
C TYR A 98 -6.91 -14.15 11.11
N GLU A 99 -7.60 -15.17 11.58
CA GLU A 99 -7.57 -16.51 10.97
C GLU A 99 -8.65 -16.66 9.88
N ASN A 100 -8.79 -15.64 9.01
CA ASN A 100 -9.79 -15.62 7.93
C ASN A 100 -9.43 -16.57 6.78
N SER A 101 -8.14 -16.86 6.60
CA SER A 101 -7.61 -17.81 5.64
C SER A 101 -6.53 -18.66 6.27
N HIS A 102 -6.38 -19.90 5.81
CA HIS A 102 -5.32 -20.79 6.28
C HIS A 102 -3.93 -20.24 5.93
N LYS A 103 -2.97 -20.39 6.84
CA LYS A 103 -1.59 -19.90 6.66
C LYS A 103 -0.94 -20.41 5.38
N ASP A 104 -1.13 -21.67 5.04
CA ASP A 104 -0.56 -22.29 3.84
C ASP A 104 -1.13 -21.67 2.56
N ASP A 105 -2.43 -21.34 2.54
CA ASP A 105 -3.06 -20.64 1.42
C ASP A 105 -2.53 -19.22 1.27
N GLN A 106 -2.35 -18.49 2.40
CA GLN A 106 -1.74 -17.18 2.42
C GLN A 106 -0.31 -17.21 1.86
N ILE A 107 0.52 -18.15 2.32
CA ILE A 107 1.91 -18.32 1.86
C ILE A 107 1.94 -18.62 0.37
N LYS A 108 1.12 -19.55 -0.11
CA LYS A 108 1.06 -19.90 -1.53
C LYS A 108 0.61 -18.74 -2.41
N SER A 109 -0.42 -18.01 -1.97
CA SER A 109 -0.88 -16.80 -2.66
C SER A 109 0.24 -15.76 -2.70
N PHE A 110 0.90 -15.51 -1.58
CA PHE A 110 2.00 -14.55 -1.49
C PHE A 110 3.15 -14.88 -2.44
N GLU A 111 3.63 -16.14 -2.46
CA GLU A 111 4.68 -16.59 -3.38
C GLU A 111 4.25 -16.43 -4.85
N THR A 112 3.00 -16.72 -5.19
CA THR A 112 2.46 -16.52 -6.56
C THR A 112 2.52 -15.03 -6.97
N HIS A 113 2.17 -14.12 -6.07
CA HIS A 113 2.21 -12.68 -6.34
C HIS A 113 3.65 -12.15 -6.43
N ILE A 114 4.57 -12.67 -5.61
CA ILE A 114 6.02 -12.35 -5.72
C ILE A 114 6.52 -12.72 -7.12
N GLU A 115 6.24 -13.92 -7.60
CA GLU A 115 6.67 -14.37 -8.93
C GLU A 115 6.07 -13.49 -10.04
N ALA A 116 4.79 -13.12 -9.94
CA ALA A 116 4.14 -12.22 -10.89
C ALA A 116 4.76 -10.81 -10.87
N SER A 117 5.06 -10.27 -9.68
CA SER A 117 5.71 -8.98 -9.49
C SER A 117 7.10 -8.95 -10.16
N ILE A 118 7.90 -10.00 -9.99
CA ILE A 118 9.22 -10.14 -10.61
C ILE A 118 9.10 -10.17 -12.14
N GLU A 119 8.17 -10.98 -12.68
CA GLU A 119 7.95 -11.11 -14.13
C GLU A 119 7.52 -9.77 -14.76
N LEU A 120 6.62 -9.04 -14.11
CA LEU A 120 6.11 -7.75 -14.56
C LEU A 120 7.11 -6.60 -14.32
N LYS A 121 8.06 -6.76 -13.40
CA LYS A 121 8.89 -5.69 -12.84
C LYS A 121 8.03 -4.58 -12.20
N TYR A 122 6.91 -4.95 -11.62
CA TYR A 122 6.02 -4.08 -10.87
C TYR A 122 6.27 -4.20 -9.37
N PRO A 123 6.07 -3.13 -8.60
CA PRO A 123 6.16 -3.20 -7.14
C PRO A 123 5.17 -4.21 -6.55
N LEU A 124 5.66 -4.96 -5.56
CA LEU A 124 4.86 -5.83 -4.72
C LEU A 124 4.36 -5.03 -3.52
N ILE A 125 3.04 -4.96 -3.33
CA ILE A 125 2.38 -4.26 -2.23
C ILE A 125 2.06 -5.28 -1.15
N VAL A 126 2.79 -5.20 -0.01
CA VAL A 126 2.83 -6.25 1.00
C VAL A 126 2.10 -5.85 2.27
N HIS A 127 1.11 -6.64 2.62
CA HIS A 127 0.48 -6.68 3.93
C HIS A 127 1.26 -7.61 4.87
N SER A 128 1.53 -7.18 6.10
CA SER A 128 2.14 -8.05 7.12
C SER A 128 1.60 -7.73 8.50
N ARG A 129 0.91 -8.70 9.12
CA ARG A 129 0.36 -8.56 10.46
C ARG A 129 0.56 -9.85 11.26
N SER A 130 1.25 -9.74 12.41
CA SER A 130 1.61 -10.89 13.26
C SER A 130 2.37 -11.99 12.50
N ALA A 131 3.11 -11.61 11.43
CA ALA A 131 3.80 -12.52 10.51
C ALA A 131 5.18 -11.98 10.05
N GLU A 132 5.83 -11.14 10.88
CA GLU A 132 7.06 -10.44 10.50
C GLU A 132 8.18 -11.39 10.06
N ARG A 133 8.37 -12.49 10.81
CA ARG A 133 9.39 -13.48 10.52
C ARG A 133 9.14 -14.18 9.19
N GLU A 134 7.94 -14.70 9.02
CA GLU A 134 7.54 -15.44 7.82
C GLU A 134 7.56 -14.55 6.59
N THR A 135 7.08 -13.31 6.72
CA THR A 135 7.13 -12.30 5.64
C THR A 135 8.58 -12.04 5.21
N PHE A 136 9.49 -11.81 6.16
CA PHE A 136 10.90 -11.60 5.84
C PHE A 136 11.53 -12.86 5.23
N ASP A 137 11.32 -14.02 5.83
CA ASP A 137 11.94 -15.29 5.39
C ASP A 137 11.51 -15.66 3.95
N ILE A 138 10.24 -15.40 3.59
CA ILE A 138 9.75 -15.61 2.23
C ILE A 138 10.40 -14.61 1.26
N LEU A 139 10.32 -13.30 1.54
CA LEU A 139 10.86 -12.27 0.66
C LEU A 139 12.39 -12.39 0.49
N ASN A 140 13.11 -12.79 1.54
CA ASN A 140 14.56 -12.98 1.49
C ASN A 140 15.00 -14.11 0.54
N LYS A 141 14.13 -15.08 0.22
CA LYS A 141 14.43 -16.09 -0.83
C LYS A 141 14.62 -15.43 -2.20
N TYR A 142 13.97 -14.28 -2.42
CA TYR A 142 13.98 -13.53 -3.68
C TYR A 142 14.91 -12.31 -3.68
N LYS A 143 15.76 -12.15 -2.66
CA LYS A 143 16.65 -10.97 -2.50
C LYS A 143 17.59 -10.70 -3.67
N ASN A 144 17.89 -11.71 -4.49
CA ASN A 144 18.75 -11.57 -5.66
C ASN A 144 17.95 -11.27 -6.95
N SER A 145 16.63 -11.14 -6.85
CA SER A 145 15.79 -10.65 -7.95
C SER A 145 15.62 -9.13 -7.85
N ASP A 146 15.24 -8.50 -8.97
CA ASP A 146 14.96 -7.06 -9.01
C ASP A 146 13.58 -6.71 -8.43
N ILE A 147 13.13 -7.44 -7.40
CA ILE A 147 11.84 -7.18 -6.77
C ILE A 147 11.82 -5.84 -6.05
N LYS A 148 10.80 -5.04 -6.31
CA LYS A 148 10.53 -3.78 -5.60
C LYS A 148 9.43 -4.04 -4.58
N ILE A 149 9.68 -3.74 -3.31
CA ILE A 149 8.77 -4.07 -2.21
C ILE A 149 8.24 -2.80 -1.57
N LEU A 150 6.92 -2.69 -1.41
CA LEU A 150 6.26 -1.71 -0.57
C LEU A 150 5.62 -2.43 0.63
N MET A 151 6.15 -2.19 1.81
CA MET A 151 5.47 -2.56 3.06
C MET A 151 4.39 -1.54 3.33
N HIS A 152 3.15 -1.83 2.90
CA HIS A 152 2.04 -0.91 3.08
C HIS A 152 1.57 -0.88 4.54
N CYS A 153 0.97 0.24 4.94
CA CYS A 153 0.45 0.47 6.29
C CYS A 153 1.37 -0.06 7.38
N PHE A 154 2.67 0.26 7.26
CA PHE A 154 3.69 -0.36 8.09
C PHE A 154 3.44 -0.07 9.57
N THR A 155 3.20 -1.13 10.34
CA THR A 155 3.00 -1.10 11.79
C THR A 155 3.87 -2.12 12.51
N GLY A 156 4.84 -2.70 11.79
CA GLY A 156 5.75 -3.70 12.33
C GLY A 156 6.79 -3.13 13.31
N SER A 157 7.51 -4.05 13.93
CA SER A 157 8.58 -3.72 14.87
C SER A 157 9.76 -3.00 14.19
N LYS A 158 10.54 -2.28 15.00
CA LYS A 158 11.78 -1.62 14.53
C LYS A 158 12.78 -2.64 13.98
N GLU A 159 12.84 -3.82 14.56
CA GLU A 159 13.68 -4.93 14.11
C GLU A 159 13.23 -5.45 12.76
N PHE A 160 11.94 -5.57 12.55
CA PHE A 160 11.37 -5.96 11.26
C PHE A 160 11.65 -4.90 10.19
N ALA A 161 11.47 -3.61 10.51
CA ALA A 161 11.83 -2.53 9.59
C ALA A 161 13.29 -2.63 9.14
N LYS A 162 14.24 -2.83 10.09
CA LYS A 162 15.68 -3.00 9.76
C LYS A 162 15.93 -4.19 8.83
N LYS A 163 15.27 -5.32 9.06
CA LYS A 163 15.37 -6.49 8.17
C LYS A 163 14.86 -6.17 6.77
N MET A 164 13.68 -5.54 6.67
CA MET A 164 13.08 -5.19 5.38
C MET A 164 13.90 -4.14 4.62
N MET A 165 14.58 -3.22 5.33
CA MET A 165 15.54 -2.29 4.71
C MET A 165 16.70 -3.02 4.00
N THR A 166 17.13 -4.19 4.49
CA THR A 166 18.17 -5.00 3.79
C THR A 166 17.69 -5.56 2.46
N LEU A 167 16.38 -5.60 2.24
CA LEU A 167 15.74 -5.98 0.98
C LEU A 167 15.37 -4.76 0.12
N ASN A 168 15.91 -3.58 0.45
CA ASN A 168 15.66 -2.31 -0.26
C ASN A 168 14.16 -1.93 -0.31
N SER A 169 13.39 -2.33 0.70
CA SER A 169 11.95 -2.09 0.77
C SER A 169 11.60 -0.62 1.00
N TYR A 170 10.45 -0.22 0.48
CA TYR A 170 9.76 1.04 0.82
C TYR A 170 8.73 0.78 1.91
N PHE A 171 8.37 1.85 2.64
CA PHE A 171 7.42 1.78 3.76
C PHE A 171 6.42 2.91 3.65
N SER A 172 5.13 2.62 3.72
CA SER A 172 4.13 3.66 3.76
C SER A 172 3.61 3.92 5.17
N ALA A 173 3.51 5.20 5.52
CA ALA A 173 2.91 5.67 6.74
C ALA A 173 1.42 5.94 6.51
N SER A 174 0.55 5.30 7.29
CA SER A 174 -0.89 5.56 7.31
C SER A 174 -1.31 6.50 8.44
N GLY A 175 -2.61 6.80 8.53
CA GLY A 175 -3.18 7.61 9.60
C GLY A 175 -2.82 7.17 11.03
N ILE A 176 -2.42 5.91 11.22
CA ILE A 176 -1.99 5.35 12.51
C ILE A 176 -0.83 6.14 13.11
N ILE A 177 0.08 6.69 12.29
CA ILE A 177 1.24 7.45 12.78
C ILE A 177 0.84 8.70 13.58
N THR A 178 -0.40 9.19 13.38
CA THR A 178 -0.94 10.34 14.09
C THR A 178 -1.50 9.98 15.48
N PHE A 179 -1.68 8.69 15.80
CA PHE A 179 -2.33 8.28 17.04
C PHE A 179 -1.40 8.47 18.25
N LYS A 180 -1.98 8.84 19.39
CA LYS A 180 -1.22 9.09 20.62
C LYS A 180 -0.45 7.88 21.12
N ASN A 181 -0.97 6.68 20.85
CA ASN A 181 -0.38 5.40 21.32
C ASN A 181 0.62 4.80 20.32
N SER A 182 0.94 5.49 19.22
CA SER A 182 1.83 4.98 18.16
C SER A 182 3.28 5.39 18.35
N ILE A 183 3.76 5.54 19.59
CA ILE A 183 5.10 6.05 19.91
C ILE A 183 6.18 5.18 19.27
N ASP A 184 6.11 3.85 19.43
CA ASP A 184 7.11 2.94 18.86
C ASP A 184 7.15 2.98 17.34
N LEU A 185 5.97 3.11 16.70
CA LEU A 185 5.86 3.29 15.27
C LEU A 185 6.48 4.61 14.82
N GLN A 186 6.23 5.70 15.54
CA GLN A 186 6.82 7.01 15.26
C GLN A 186 8.35 6.95 15.34
N GLU A 187 8.91 6.28 16.35
CA GLU A 187 10.36 6.07 16.46
C GLU A 187 10.90 5.20 15.32
N THR A 188 10.14 4.24 14.86
CA THR A 188 10.51 3.42 13.70
C THR A 188 10.57 4.27 12.43
N PHE A 189 9.56 5.10 12.16
CA PHE A 189 9.57 5.99 11.00
C PHE A 189 10.66 7.07 11.06
N LYS A 190 11.08 7.53 12.25
CA LYS A 190 12.27 8.41 12.37
C LYS A 190 13.54 7.74 11.84
N MET A 191 13.66 6.41 12.02
CA MET A 191 14.84 5.65 11.59
C MET A 191 14.84 5.35 10.08
N ILE A 192 13.68 5.10 9.47
CA ILE A 192 13.59 4.76 8.05
C ILE A 192 14.12 5.93 7.20
N GLU A 193 14.94 5.64 6.19
CA GLU A 193 15.51 6.65 5.30
C GLU A 193 14.42 7.39 4.51
N ASN A 194 14.60 8.70 4.33
CA ASN A 194 13.57 9.53 3.71
C ASN A 194 13.23 9.12 2.28
N ASP A 195 14.19 8.56 1.54
CA ASP A 195 14.03 8.10 0.16
C ASP A 195 13.31 6.73 0.05
N LYS A 196 12.92 6.15 1.19
CA LYS A 196 12.17 4.89 1.30
C LYS A 196 10.76 5.06 1.88
N ILE A 197 10.33 6.29 2.14
CA ILE A 197 9.05 6.55 2.78
C ILE A 197 8.01 6.97 1.75
N LEU A 198 6.82 6.39 1.87
CA LEU A 198 5.59 6.80 1.22
C LEU A 198 4.54 7.18 2.27
N ILE A 199 3.44 7.77 1.84
CA ILE A 199 2.26 8.05 2.65
C ILE A 199 1.03 7.44 2.00
N GLU A 200 0.07 7.04 2.82
CA GLU A 200 -1.19 6.48 2.39
C GLU A 200 -2.32 6.82 3.34
N THR A 201 -3.56 6.61 2.91
CA THR A 201 -4.71 6.73 3.80
C THR A 201 -5.19 5.39 4.33
N ASP A 202 -5.08 4.32 3.57
CA ASP A 202 -5.77 3.06 3.80
C ASP A 202 -7.30 3.26 3.94
N SER A 203 -7.81 4.29 3.26
CA SER A 203 -9.23 4.65 3.35
C SER A 203 -10.12 3.58 2.70
N PRO A 204 -11.31 3.33 3.28
CA PRO A 204 -12.06 4.12 4.28
C PRO A 204 -11.66 3.88 5.74
N PHE A 205 -10.57 3.15 6.00
CA PHE A 205 -10.09 2.80 7.34
C PHE A 205 -9.13 3.86 7.90
N LEU A 206 -8.72 3.72 9.15
CA LEU A 206 -7.57 4.36 9.78
C LEU A 206 -7.54 5.90 9.71
N ALA A 207 -8.71 6.57 9.79
CA ALA A 207 -8.78 8.03 9.76
C ALA A 207 -7.76 8.67 10.72
N PRO A 208 -6.90 9.59 10.24
CA PRO A 208 -5.88 10.25 11.06
C PRO A 208 -6.51 11.21 12.09
N ILE A 209 -5.73 11.62 13.10
CA ILE A 209 -6.09 12.78 13.91
C ILE A 209 -5.90 14.04 13.02
N PRO A 210 -6.87 15.01 12.99
CA PRO A 210 -8.04 15.13 13.90
C PRO A 210 -9.32 14.45 13.39
N MET A 211 -9.27 13.64 12.35
CA MET A 211 -10.45 13.08 11.68
C MET A 211 -10.94 11.75 12.30
N ARG A 212 -10.38 11.33 13.44
CA ARG A 212 -10.82 10.12 14.17
C ARG A 212 -12.33 10.08 14.38
N GLY A 213 -12.91 8.89 14.17
CA GLY A 213 -14.37 8.67 14.26
C GLY A 213 -15.15 8.98 12.98
N LYS A 214 -14.53 9.62 11.99
CA LYS A 214 -15.09 9.75 10.63
C LYS A 214 -14.63 8.60 9.75
N LYS A 215 -15.36 8.34 8.66
CA LYS A 215 -14.84 7.52 7.57
C LYS A 215 -13.67 8.24 6.93
N ASN A 216 -12.58 7.50 6.71
CA ASN A 216 -11.39 8.05 6.06
C ASN A 216 -11.63 8.21 4.55
N GLU A 217 -10.90 9.13 3.93
CA GLU A 217 -10.87 9.32 2.48
C GLU A 217 -9.49 9.86 2.05
N PRO A 218 -9.12 9.73 0.77
CA PRO A 218 -7.80 10.19 0.29
C PRO A 218 -7.48 11.64 0.62
N SER A 219 -8.47 12.53 0.66
CA SER A 219 -8.28 13.95 1.00
C SER A 219 -7.72 14.20 2.42
N PHE A 220 -7.78 13.20 3.31
CA PHE A 220 -7.26 13.28 4.68
C PHE A 220 -5.76 12.96 4.79
N ILE A 221 -5.12 12.54 3.70
CA ILE A 221 -3.69 12.18 3.68
C ILE A 221 -2.77 13.28 4.20
N LYS A 222 -3.16 14.54 4.03
CA LYS A 222 -2.42 15.70 4.51
C LYS A 222 -2.07 15.63 6.01
N TYR A 223 -2.96 15.08 6.84
CA TYR A 223 -2.70 14.94 8.27
C TYR A 223 -1.64 13.89 8.59
N THR A 224 -1.55 12.83 7.77
CA THR A 224 -0.46 11.85 7.85
C THR A 224 0.85 12.50 7.45
N LEU A 225 0.86 13.28 6.37
CA LEU A 225 2.04 14.01 5.89
C LEU A 225 2.51 15.05 6.93
N GLU A 226 1.61 15.86 7.49
CA GLU A 226 1.92 16.84 8.55
C GLU A 226 2.62 16.15 9.73
N LYS A 227 2.04 15.06 10.24
CA LYS A 227 2.64 14.32 11.36
C LYS A 227 4.00 13.73 11.01
N LEU A 228 4.14 13.18 9.84
CA LEU A 228 5.40 12.59 9.40
C LEU A 228 6.49 13.65 9.17
N SER A 229 6.13 14.85 8.68
CA SER A 229 7.06 15.96 8.51
C SER A 229 7.61 16.46 9.87
N GLU A 230 6.76 16.55 10.89
CA GLU A 230 7.20 16.83 12.28
C GLU A 230 8.23 15.78 12.76
N LEU A 231 7.93 14.49 12.58
CA LEU A 231 8.79 13.39 13.03
C LEU A 231 10.14 13.39 12.32
N LYS A 232 10.17 13.81 11.06
CA LYS A 232 11.39 13.87 10.23
C LYS A 232 12.12 15.19 10.32
N SER A 233 11.59 16.17 11.05
CA SER A 233 12.14 17.53 11.14
C SER A 233 12.32 18.18 9.75
N LEU A 234 11.33 17.97 8.88
CA LEU A 234 11.23 18.53 7.54
C LEU A 234 9.99 19.44 7.46
N THR A 235 10.01 20.36 6.53
CA THR A 235 8.78 21.10 6.18
C THR A 235 7.79 20.20 5.47
N PHE A 236 6.51 20.58 5.46
CA PHE A 236 5.46 19.88 4.73
C PHE A 236 5.81 19.70 3.25
N ASP A 237 6.26 20.78 2.59
CA ASP A 237 6.58 20.78 1.16
C ASP A 237 7.80 19.91 0.82
N GLU A 238 8.83 19.92 1.68
CA GLU A 238 10.00 19.04 1.51
C GLU A 238 9.60 17.57 1.57
N LEU A 239 8.80 17.17 2.57
CA LEU A 239 8.39 15.78 2.71
C LEU A 239 7.37 15.38 1.63
N GLU A 240 6.46 16.28 1.22
CA GLU A 240 5.58 16.04 0.07
C GLU A 240 6.39 15.72 -1.18
N ASN A 241 7.40 16.53 -1.48
CA ASN A 241 8.26 16.30 -2.65
C ASN A 241 9.02 14.98 -2.55
N ILE A 242 9.57 14.64 -1.38
CA ILE A 242 10.27 13.37 -1.14
C ILE A 242 9.34 12.19 -1.38
N THR A 243 8.17 12.17 -0.75
CA THR A 243 7.23 11.03 -0.85
C THR A 243 6.65 10.90 -2.26
N ASN A 244 6.38 12.01 -2.94
CA ASN A 244 5.97 11.99 -4.33
C ASN A 244 7.06 11.40 -5.24
N ASN A 245 8.32 11.83 -5.08
CA ASN A 245 9.45 11.30 -5.85
C ASN A 245 9.71 9.82 -5.57
N ASN A 246 9.53 9.39 -4.32
CA ASN A 246 9.64 7.98 -3.93
C ASN A 246 8.57 7.14 -4.62
N PHE A 247 7.33 7.61 -4.67
CA PHE A 247 6.25 6.95 -5.39
C PHE A 247 6.57 6.82 -6.89
N GLU A 248 7.02 7.91 -7.54
CA GLU A 248 7.41 7.90 -8.95
C GLU A 248 8.56 6.91 -9.19
N ARG A 249 9.57 6.88 -8.32
CA ARG A 249 10.71 5.97 -8.41
C ARG A 249 10.26 4.51 -8.25
N LEU A 250 9.38 4.24 -7.30
CA LEU A 250 8.91 2.89 -7.02
C LEU A 250 8.05 2.35 -8.16
N PHE A 251 7.04 3.10 -8.60
CA PHE A 251 5.99 2.60 -9.49
C PHE A 251 6.23 2.89 -10.97
N PHE A 252 6.99 3.93 -11.34
CA PHE A 252 7.13 4.34 -12.73
C PHE A 252 8.56 4.26 -13.30
N GLN A 253 9.59 4.17 -12.46
CA GLN A 253 10.94 3.93 -12.97
C GLN A 253 11.18 2.42 -13.11
N LYS A 254 11.36 1.97 -14.35
CA LYS A 254 11.68 0.59 -14.71
C LYS A 254 13.17 0.31 -14.60
#